data_5e48d19a8c03508e22ead4ed4e51cf21
#
_entry.id   5e48d19a8c03508e22ead4ed4e51cf21
#
_cell.length_a   1.000
_cell.length_b   1.000
_cell.length_c   1.000
_cell.angle_alpha   90.00
_cell.angle_beta   90.00
_cell.angle_gamma   90.00
#
_symmetry.space_group_name_H-M   'P 1'
#
loop_
_entity.id
_entity.type
_entity.pdbx_description
1 polymer ?
#
loop_
_entity_poly.entity_id
_entity_poly.type
_entity_poly.pdbx_seq_one_letter_code
_entity_poly.pdbx_strand_id
1 'polypeptide(L)'
;MFLSRARKGTYLTAVKQYSPKIIVAWAEAISGNKKLRDWLASNGYAELSAFTYALNLDDNARAWLMSEGHPELMALIRGAEGEEKACMWLRKNKFSKLALIAEGADNDDDAVRQLLLDGNREWAMISLKMRSVKNDIQSDHDDVHKFSTR
;
A
#
# COMPACT_ATOMS: atom_id res chain seq x y z
N MET A 1 -15.29 15.04 -15.66
CA MET A 1 -15.51 13.93 -16.61
C MET A 1 -14.31 13.64 -17.47
N PHE A 2 -13.87 14.62 -18.22
CA PHE A 2 -12.66 14.50 -19.04
C PHE A 2 -11.41 14.18 -18.20
N LEU A 3 -11.29 14.87 -17.07
CA LEU A 3 -10.17 14.67 -16.16
C LEU A 3 -10.16 13.27 -15.51
N SER A 4 -11.33 12.66 -15.25
CA SER A 4 -11.37 11.33 -14.64
C SER A 4 -10.94 10.24 -15.62
N ARG A 5 -11.16 10.43 -16.93
CA ARG A 5 -10.65 9.50 -17.96
C ARG A 5 -9.13 9.56 -18.07
N ALA A 6 -8.60 10.77 -18.10
CA ALA A 6 -7.15 10.99 -18.15
C ALA A 6 -6.48 10.39 -16.90
N ARG A 7 -7.12 10.55 -15.73
CA ARG A 7 -6.62 9.98 -14.48
C ARG A 7 -6.58 8.45 -14.53
N LYS A 8 -7.62 7.79 -15.03
CA LYS A 8 -7.65 6.31 -15.13
C LYS A 8 -6.48 5.78 -15.95
N GLY A 9 -6.20 6.40 -17.10
CA GLY A 9 -5.05 6.03 -17.92
C GLY A 9 -3.75 6.30 -17.20
N THR A 10 -3.66 7.42 -16.46
CA THR A 10 -2.49 7.81 -15.69
C THR A 10 -2.19 6.82 -14.56
N TYR A 11 -3.22 6.30 -13.85
CA TYR A 11 -3.00 5.33 -12.77
C TYR A 11 -2.38 4.05 -13.28
N LEU A 12 -2.95 3.47 -14.33
CA LEU A 12 -2.43 2.24 -14.91
C LEU A 12 -0.98 2.41 -15.34
N THR A 13 -0.66 3.59 -15.86
CA THR A 13 0.69 3.93 -16.29
C THR A 13 1.60 4.24 -15.11
N ALA A 14 1.10 5.00 -14.12
CA ALA A 14 1.87 5.44 -12.96
C ALA A 14 2.38 4.26 -12.13
N VAL A 15 1.55 3.25 -11.87
CA VAL A 15 1.96 2.04 -11.13
C VAL A 15 3.09 1.32 -11.85
N LYS A 16 3.08 1.32 -13.21
CA LYS A 16 4.12 0.70 -14.01
C LYS A 16 5.38 1.56 -14.12
N GLN A 17 5.25 2.89 -13.90
CA GLN A 17 6.34 3.84 -14.10
C GLN A 17 7.19 4.11 -12.88
N TYR A 18 6.78 3.66 -11.69
CA TYR A 18 7.62 3.84 -10.51
C TYR A 18 8.93 3.08 -10.73
N SER A 19 10.03 3.81 -10.69
CA SER A 19 11.34 3.20 -10.82
C SER A 19 11.64 2.36 -9.58
N PRO A 20 12.54 1.35 -9.69
CA PRO A 20 12.96 0.58 -8.51
C PRO A 20 13.44 1.46 -7.37
N LYS A 21 14.12 2.55 -7.69
CA LYS A 21 14.63 3.51 -6.71
C LYS A 21 13.51 4.16 -5.90
N ILE A 22 12.42 4.55 -6.58
CA ILE A 22 11.24 5.14 -5.92
C ILE A 22 10.54 4.09 -5.07
N ILE A 23 10.43 2.87 -5.55
CA ILE A 23 9.79 1.79 -4.80
C ILE A 23 10.59 1.50 -3.52
N VAL A 24 11.92 1.49 -3.59
CA VAL A 24 12.78 1.31 -2.42
C VAL A 24 12.60 2.46 -1.43
N ALA A 25 12.57 3.70 -1.92
CA ALA A 25 12.32 4.87 -1.07
C ALA A 25 10.96 4.77 -0.39
N TRP A 26 9.95 4.33 -1.13
CA TRP A 26 8.61 4.12 -0.59
C TRP A 26 8.60 3.03 0.49
N ALA A 27 9.30 1.93 0.27
CA ALA A 27 9.42 0.85 1.27
C ALA A 27 10.02 1.37 2.57
N GLU A 28 11.06 2.19 2.49
CA GLU A 28 11.67 2.80 3.67
C GLU A 28 10.74 3.80 4.35
N ALA A 29 9.98 4.56 3.56
CA ALA A 29 8.96 5.47 4.09
C ALA A 29 7.87 4.70 4.84
N ILE A 30 7.44 3.56 4.30
CA ILE A 30 6.48 2.66 4.96
C ILE A 30 7.04 2.20 6.31
N SER A 31 8.32 1.87 6.35
CA SER A 31 9.01 1.43 7.58
C SER A 31 9.15 2.53 8.64
N GLY A 32 8.81 3.78 8.32
CA GLY A 32 8.83 4.87 9.28
C GLY A 32 9.87 5.95 9.01
N ASN A 33 10.57 5.91 7.87
CA ASN A 33 11.53 6.95 7.53
C ASN A 33 10.81 8.24 7.13
N LYS A 34 10.70 9.16 8.08
CA LYS A 34 9.98 10.41 7.89
C LYS A 34 10.60 11.29 6.81
N LYS A 35 11.93 11.32 6.73
CA LYS A 35 12.62 12.13 5.71
C LYS A 35 12.23 11.68 4.30
N LEU A 36 12.12 10.38 4.08
CA LEU A 36 11.71 9.84 2.79
C LEU A 36 10.22 10.09 2.52
N ARG A 37 9.37 10.05 3.54
CA ARG A 37 7.96 10.44 3.40
C ARG A 37 7.86 11.88 2.89
N ASP A 38 8.60 12.79 3.54
CA ASP A 38 8.59 14.21 3.18
C ASP A 38 9.18 14.41 1.79
N TRP A 39 10.25 13.70 1.47
CA TRP A 39 10.87 13.77 0.14
C TRP A 39 9.89 13.33 -0.96
N LEU A 40 9.19 12.21 -0.74
CA LEU A 40 8.19 11.71 -1.69
C LEU A 40 7.09 12.75 -1.91
N ALA A 41 6.58 13.34 -0.83
CA ALA A 41 5.54 14.37 -0.91
C ALA A 41 6.00 15.59 -1.72
N SER A 42 7.26 15.98 -1.59
CA SER A 42 7.81 17.18 -2.22
C SER A 42 8.29 16.95 -3.66
N ASN A 43 8.42 15.71 -4.09
CA ASN A 43 9.04 15.37 -5.39
C ASN A 43 8.09 14.67 -6.36
N GLY A 44 6.78 14.89 -6.20
CA GLY A 44 5.80 14.40 -7.14
C GLY A 44 5.23 13.02 -6.82
N TYR A 45 5.47 12.50 -5.63
CA TYR A 45 4.97 11.21 -5.19
C TYR A 45 4.12 11.35 -3.92
N ALA A 46 3.28 12.39 -3.90
CA ALA A 46 2.43 12.68 -2.74
C ALA A 46 1.52 11.49 -2.38
N GLU A 47 1.07 10.73 -3.39
CA GLU A 47 0.23 9.55 -3.17
C GLU A 47 0.97 8.46 -2.39
N LEU A 48 2.27 8.30 -2.61
CA LEU A 48 3.06 7.30 -1.89
C LEU A 48 3.31 7.73 -0.44
N SER A 49 3.51 9.05 -0.22
CA SER A 49 3.60 9.60 1.12
C SER A 49 2.29 9.44 1.88
N ALA A 50 1.17 9.85 1.26
CA ALA A 50 -0.17 9.70 1.85
C ALA A 50 -0.48 8.25 2.19
N PHE A 51 -0.04 7.31 1.34
CA PHE A 51 -0.20 5.88 1.59
C PHE A 51 0.39 5.47 2.93
N THR A 52 1.56 5.98 3.29
CA THR A 52 2.21 5.60 4.55
C THR A 52 1.38 6.03 5.76
N TYR A 53 0.76 7.20 5.71
CA TYR A 53 -0.13 7.66 6.78
C TYR A 53 -1.44 6.88 6.78
N ALA A 54 -2.00 6.61 5.60
CA ALA A 54 -3.24 5.84 5.46
C ALA A 54 -3.09 4.41 6.00
N LEU A 55 -1.95 3.78 5.75
CA LEU A 55 -1.63 2.46 6.27
C LEU A 55 -1.60 2.47 7.81
N ASN A 56 -1.18 3.58 8.39
CA ASN A 56 -1.16 3.79 9.85
C ASN A 56 -2.49 4.34 10.39
N LEU A 57 -3.59 4.09 9.70
CA LEU A 57 -4.96 4.37 10.12
C LEU A 57 -5.34 5.85 10.14
N ASP A 58 -4.61 6.68 9.41
CA ASP A 58 -4.95 8.10 9.28
C ASP A 58 -6.14 8.27 8.31
N ASP A 59 -7.31 8.62 8.85
CA ASP A 59 -8.54 8.76 8.08
C ASP A 59 -8.46 9.89 7.05
N ASN A 60 -7.75 10.97 7.36
CA ASN A 60 -7.58 12.09 6.44
C ASN A 60 -6.75 11.66 5.22
N ALA A 61 -5.69 10.88 5.45
CA ALA A 61 -4.88 10.34 4.35
C ALA A 61 -5.68 9.38 3.49
N ARG A 62 -6.51 8.53 4.10
CA ARG A 62 -7.40 7.61 3.38
C ARG A 62 -8.40 8.37 2.50
N ALA A 63 -9.03 9.40 3.05
CA ALA A 63 -9.96 10.25 2.31
C ALA A 63 -9.24 10.97 1.16
N TRP A 64 -8.03 11.46 1.41
CA TRP A 64 -7.23 12.14 0.40
C TRP A 64 -6.92 11.22 -0.78
N LEU A 65 -6.50 9.97 -0.51
CA LEU A 65 -6.22 8.98 -1.56
C LEU A 65 -7.44 8.75 -2.45
N MET A 66 -8.63 8.68 -1.86
CA MET A 66 -9.85 8.48 -2.62
C MET A 66 -10.22 9.73 -3.42
N SER A 67 -10.16 10.91 -2.80
CA SER A 67 -10.56 12.16 -3.46
C SER A 67 -9.59 12.57 -4.58
N GLU A 68 -8.31 12.24 -4.43
CA GLU A 68 -7.29 12.54 -5.44
C GLU A 68 -7.16 11.46 -6.50
N GLY A 69 -8.01 10.43 -6.44
CA GLY A 69 -8.11 9.45 -7.48
C GLY A 69 -7.07 8.34 -7.44
N HIS A 70 -6.76 7.85 -6.24
CA HIS A 70 -5.86 6.72 -6.04
C HIS A 70 -6.58 5.55 -5.37
N PRO A 71 -7.73 5.08 -5.93
CA PRO A 71 -8.49 3.99 -5.30
C PRO A 71 -7.72 2.69 -5.25
N GLU A 72 -6.77 2.46 -6.17
CA GLU A 72 -5.95 1.25 -6.18
C GLU A 72 -5.04 1.19 -4.95
N LEU A 73 -4.56 2.33 -4.46
CA LEU A 73 -3.75 2.38 -3.24
C LEU A 73 -4.59 2.11 -2.00
N MET A 74 -5.83 2.62 -1.96
CA MET A 74 -6.76 2.30 -0.88
C MET A 74 -7.15 0.82 -0.89
N ALA A 75 -7.41 0.26 -2.08
CA ALA A 75 -7.72 -1.17 -2.20
C ALA A 75 -6.54 -2.03 -1.74
N LEU A 76 -5.32 -1.59 -2.03
CA LEU A 76 -4.11 -2.26 -1.55
C LEU A 76 -4.09 -2.32 -0.01
N ILE A 77 -4.37 -1.19 0.65
CA ILE A 77 -4.42 -1.13 2.12
C ILE A 77 -5.53 -2.04 2.66
N ARG A 78 -6.74 -1.94 2.12
CA ARG A 78 -7.88 -2.72 2.58
C ARG A 78 -7.66 -4.22 2.37
N GLY A 79 -7.07 -4.60 1.25
CA GLY A 79 -6.70 -6.00 0.99
C GLY A 79 -5.68 -6.50 2.00
N ALA A 80 -4.69 -5.68 2.34
CA ALA A 80 -3.70 -6.01 3.37
C ALA A 80 -4.35 -6.17 4.75
N GLU A 81 -5.45 -5.48 4.99
CA GLU A 81 -6.22 -5.58 6.22
C GLU A 81 -7.20 -6.77 6.22
N GLY A 82 -7.18 -7.59 5.18
CA GLY A 82 -7.96 -8.81 5.11
C GLY A 82 -9.28 -8.71 4.36
N GLU A 83 -9.54 -7.60 3.67
CA GLU A 83 -10.78 -7.41 2.93
C GLU A 83 -10.68 -8.09 1.55
N GLU A 84 -11.29 -9.26 1.42
CA GLU A 84 -11.29 -10.03 0.15
C GLU A 84 -11.84 -9.23 -1.03
N LYS A 85 -12.89 -8.44 -0.80
CA LYS A 85 -13.51 -7.63 -1.85
C LYS A 85 -12.52 -6.65 -2.47
N ALA A 86 -11.60 -6.12 -1.67
CA ALA A 86 -10.58 -5.22 -2.16
C ALA A 86 -9.61 -5.94 -3.12
N CYS A 87 -9.18 -7.15 -2.76
CA CYS A 87 -8.33 -7.95 -3.64
C CYS A 87 -9.04 -8.33 -4.93
N MET A 88 -10.32 -8.68 -4.85
CA MET A 88 -11.14 -8.97 -6.03
C MET A 88 -11.25 -7.75 -6.94
N TRP A 89 -11.49 -6.58 -6.35
CA TRP A 89 -11.56 -5.33 -7.09
C TRP A 89 -10.25 -5.04 -7.83
N LEU A 90 -9.12 -5.24 -7.14
CA LEU A 90 -7.80 -5.04 -7.73
C LEU A 90 -7.60 -5.94 -8.95
N ARG A 91 -7.94 -7.23 -8.84
CA ARG A 91 -7.81 -8.17 -9.96
C ARG A 91 -8.73 -7.80 -11.11
N LYS A 92 -9.97 -7.44 -10.81
CA LYS A 92 -10.96 -7.05 -11.81
C LYS A 92 -10.54 -5.82 -12.59
N ASN A 93 -9.81 -4.90 -11.94
CA ASN A 93 -9.36 -3.66 -12.54
C ASN A 93 -7.92 -3.72 -13.05
N LYS A 94 -7.39 -4.92 -13.26
CA LYS A 94 -6.06 -5.18 -13.83
C LYS A 94 -4.89 -4.76 -12.94
N PHE A 95 -5.11 -4.75 -11.65
CA PHE A 95 -4.08 -4.52 -10.64
C PHE A 95 -3.70 -5.82 -9.93
N SER A 96 -3.49 -6.91 -10.69
CA SER A 96 -3.21 -8.23 -10.12
C SER A 96 -1.95 -8.24 -9.25
N LYS A 97 -0.93 -7.48 -9.63
CA LYS A 97 0.28 -7.35 -8.82
C LYS A 97 -0.02 -6.74 -7.46
N LEU A 98 -0.83 -5.68 -7.43
CA LEU A 98 -1.24 -5.05 -6.16
C LEU A 98 -2.05 -6.02 -5.30
N ALA A 99 -2.88 -6.87 -5.91
CA ALA A 99 -3.61 -7.89 -5.17
C ALA A 99 -2.65 -8.88 -4.48
N LEU A 100 -1.60 -9.31 -5.16
CA LEU A 100 -0.58 -10.18 -4.55
C LEU A 100 0.16 -9.46 -3.42
N ILE A 101 0.46 -8.18 -3.60
CA ILE A 101 1.11 -7.38 -2.56
C ILE A 101 0.21 -7.30 -1.32
N ALA A 102 -1.09 -7.04 -1.52
CA ALA A 102 -2.06 -6.99 -0.43
C ALA A 102 -2.15 -8.32 0.30
N GLU A 103 -2.28 -9.41 -0.43
CA GLU A 103 -2.36 -10.76 0.15
C GLU A 103 -1.09 -11.10 0.91
N GLY A 104 0.07 -10.78 0.36
CA GLY A 104 1.35 -10.98 1.05
C GLY A 104 1.43 -10.17 2.33
N ALA A 105 0.95 -8.93 2.32
CA ALA A 105 0.88 -8.09 3.51
C ALA A 105 -0.07 -8.68 4.56
N ASP A 106 -1.08 -9.44 4.12
CA ASP A 106 -2.00 -10.15 5.00
C ASP A 106 -1.51 -11.56 5.34
N ASN A 107 -0.20 -11.73 5.38
CA ASN A 107 0.49 -12.95 5.85
C ASN A 107 0.38 -14.16 4.91
N ASP A 108 0.08 -13.94 3.62
CA ASP A 108 0.11 -15.00 2.62
C ASP A 108 1.52 -15.10 2.00
N ASP A 109 2.31 -16.06 2.49
CA ASP A 109 3.68 -16.24 2.01
C ASP A 109 3.74 -16.73 0.56
N ASP A 110 2.71 -17.43 0.09
CA ASP A 110 2.66 -17.86 -1.31
C ASP A 110 2.53 -16.67 -2.26
N ALA A 111 1.78 -15.64 -1.86
CA ALA A 111 1.67 -14.42 -2.64
C ALA A 111 3.02 -13.71 -2.75
N VAL A 112 3.76 -13.62 -1.64
CA VAL A 112 5.12 -13.04 -1.63
C VAL A 112 6.04 -13.85 -2.54
N ARG A 113 5.98 -15.17 -2.44
CA ARG A 113 6.79 -16.07 -3.27
C ARG A 113 6.49 -15.87 -4.75
N GLN A 114 5.21 -15.70 -5.10
CA GLN A 114 4.81 -15.45 -6.48
C GLN A 114 5.41 -14.13 -7.01
N LEU A 115 5.39 -13.08 -6.19
CA LEU A 115 6.01 -11.80 -6.56
C LEU A 115 7.50 -11.99 -6.86
N LEU A 116 8.21 -12.75 -6.03
CA LEU A 116 9.63 -13.02 -6.22
C LEU A 116 9.89 -13.86 -7.48
N LEU A 117 9.07 -14.88 -7.72
CA LEU A 117 9.19 -15.72 -8.90
C LEU A 117 8.95 -14.94 -10.19
N ASP A 118 8.06 -13.95 -10.14
CA ASP A 118 7.76 -13.09 -11.28
C ASP A 118 8.78 -11.98 -11.49
N GLY A 119 9.84 -11.93 -10.68
CA GLY A 119 10.88 -10.92 -10.77
C GLY A 119 10.54 -9.59 -10.13
N ASN A 120 9.50 -9.53 -9.30
CA ASN A 120 9.01 -8.31 -8.67
C ASN A 120 9.58 -8.14 -7.26
N ARG A 121 10.92 -8.10 -7.13
CA ARG A 121 11.61 -8.04 -5.84
C ARG A 121 11.24 -6.81 -5.01
N GLU A 122 11.24 -5.65 -5.63
CA GLU A 122 10.93 -4.39 -4.94
C GLU A 122 9.48 -4.39 -4.45
N TRP A 123 8.57 -4.92 -5.25
CA TRP A 123 7.16 -5.04 -4.88
C TRP A 123 6.94 -6.05 -3.77
N ALA A 124 7.69 -7.16 -3.78
CA ALA A 124 7.69 -8.13 -2.68
C ALA A 124 8.14 -7.46 -1.38
N MET A 125 9.14 -6.58 -1.46
CA MET A 125 9.60 -5.81 -0.31
C MET A 125 8.49 -4.89 0.22
N ILE A 126 7.74 -4.21 -0.65
CA ILE A 126 6.59 -3.40 -0.24
C ILE A 126 5.59 -4.26 0.54
N SER A 127 5.28 -5.45 0.02
CA SER A 127 4.37 -6.39 0.68
C SER A 127 4.82 -6.72 2.11
N LEU A 128 6.10 -7.04 2.27
CA LEU A 128 6.66 -7.39 3.58
C LEU A 128 6.74 -6.19 4.54
N LYS A 129 7.04 -5.00 4.02
CA LYS A 129 7.04 -3.78 4.85
C LYS A 129 5.64 -3.45 5.33
N MET A 130 4.64 -3.57 4.46
CA MET A 130 3.24 -3.39 4.84
C MET A 130 2.82 -4.43 5.90
N ARG A 131 3.23 -5.68 5.71
CA ARG A 131 2.97 -6.76 6.68
C ARG A 131 3.50 -6.39 8.06
N SER A 132 4.72 -5.91 8.12
CA SER A 132 5.37 -5.53 9.36
C SER A 132 4.60 -4.42 10.08
N VAL A 133 4.23 -3.36 9.35
CA VAL A 133 3.46 -2.25 9.93
C VAL A 133 2.10 -2.73 10.43
N LYS A 134 1.39 -3.50 9.60
CA LYS A 134 0.07 -4.02 9.96
C LYS A 134 0.12 -4.91 11.21
N ASN A 135 1.10 -5.80 11.26
CA ASN A 135 1.26 -6.72 12.39
C ASN A 135 1.67 -5.96 13.67
N ASP A 136 2.48 -4.91 13.54
CA ASP A 136 2.84 -4.06 14.68
C ASP A 136 1.61 -3.33 15.23
N ILE A 137 0.76 -2.80 14.37
CA ILE A 137 -0.49 -2.15 14.76
C ILE A 137 -1.38 -3.15 15.51
N GLN A 138 -1.52 -4.36 14.98
CA GLN A 138 -2.33 -5.41 15.60
C GLN A 138 -1.77 -5.81 16.97
N SER A 139 -0.45 -5.97 17.06
CA SER A 139 0.23 -6.32 18.31
C SER A 139 0.02 -5.24 19.37
N ASP A 140 0.19 -3.98 19.02
CA ASP A 140 -0.02 -2.85 19.93
C ASP A 140 -1.47 -2.81 20.44
N HIS A 141 -2.43 -3.06 19.55
CA HIS A 141 -3.84 -3.11 19.91
C HIS A 141 -4.11 -4.25 20.89
N ASP A 142 -3.56 -5.42 20.65
CA ASP A 142 -3.72 -6.59 21.51
C ASP A 142 -3.09 -6.35 22.90
N ASP A 143 -1.93 -5.71 22.96
CA ASP A 143 -1.27 -5.36 24.21
C ASP A 143 -2.11 -4.40 25.06
N VAL A 144 -2.65 -3.36 24.43
CA VAL A 144 -3.56 -2.43 25.10
C VAL A 144 -4.79 -3.16 25.63
N HIS A 145 -5.33 -4.08 24.86
CA HIS A 145 -6.48 -4.89 25.25
C HIS A 145 -6.16 -5.80 26.43
N LYS A 146 -4.97 -6.39 26.45
CA LYS A 146 -4.49 -7.20 27.58
C LYS A 146 -4.42 -6.39 28.86
N PHE A 147 -3.90 -5.17 28.80
CA PHE A 147 -3.81 -4.29 29.96
C PHE A 147 -5.18 -3.87 30.47
N SER A 148 -6.14 -3.66 29.60
CA SER A 148 -7.48 -3.23 29.98
C SER A 148 -8.32 -4.34 30.64
N THR A 149 -7.94 -5.60 30.44
CA THR A 149 -8.64 -6.75 31.06
C THR A 149 -8.09 -7.12 32.43
N ARG A 150 -7.07 -6.43 32.92
CA ARG A 150 -6.54 -6.60 34.26
C ARG A 150 -7.16 -5.63 35.23
#